data_a86ee45e544a09ac01d624b3c06ddb13
#
_entry.id   a86ee45e544a09ac01d624b3c06ddb13
#
_cell.length_a   1.000
_cell.length_b   1.000
_cell.length_c   1.000
_cell.angle_alpha   90.00
_cell.angle_beta   90.00
_cell.angle_gamma   90.00
#
_symmetry.space_group_name_H-M   'P 1'
#
loop_
_entity.id
_entity.type
_entity.pdbx_description
1 polymer ?
#
loop_
_entity_poly.entity_id
_entity_poly.type
_entity_poly.pdbx_seq_one_letter_code
_entity_poly.pdbx_strand_id
1 'polypeptide(L)'
;MKTQYRAVVVGGGVVGTSLLYHLCKMGWEDSVLLEKLELTSGSTWHAAGLLPLFNMSYSVGKIHKYSVDLYQKLEEETGQPVSFHKNGNLRLARSQERMDEYRRYSGTASTIGVPYHLIGPEEIKKLWPFAEVGDLVGALYHPDDGHVAPVDLTMALAKGARMNGGEIYTQTEVTGIRQKPNDEWVVSTAQGDITCEVVISCTGNYARETGRMVGLELPVVPVEHQYIVTGAIPELADYNQGGNPELAVL
;
A
#
# COMPACT_ATOMS: atom_id res chain seq x y z
N MET A 1 20.45 6.28 18.68
CA MET A 1 19.24 5.49 19.00
C MET A 1 19.09 5.46 20.51
N LYS A 2 17.87 5.71 21.04
CA LYS A 2 17.59 5.60 22.47
C LYS A 2 17.55 4.13 22.90
N THR A 3 17.67 3.86 24.20
CA THR A 3 17.54 2.50 24.76
C THR A 3 16.14 2.17 25.25
N GLN A 4 15.23 3.18 25.19
CA GLN A 4 13.83 3.01 25.59
C GLN A 4 12.92 3.79 24.64
N TYR A 5 11.85 3.14 24.21
CA TYR A 5 10.77 3.72 23.39
C TYR A 5 9.41 3.22 23.90
N ARG A 6 8.35 3.91 23.52
CA ARG A 6 7.00 3.45 23.75
C ARG A 6 6.63 2.33 22.76
N ALA A 7 6.92 2.53 21.48
CA ALA A 7 6.65 1.53 20.45
C ALA A 7 7.86 1.30 19.54
N VAL A 8 8.11 0.03 19.22
CA VAL A 8 9.09 -0.39 18.21
C VAL A 8 8.35 -1.05 17.05
N VAL A 9 8.46 -0.46 15.87
CA VAL A 9 7.96 -1.01 14.60
C VAL A 9 9.12 -1.72 13.90
N VAL A 10 8.96 -2.99 13.57
CA VAL A 10 9.98 -3.79 12.91
C VAL A 10 9.62 -3.97 11.43
N GLY A 11 10.43 -3.42 10.54
CA GLY A 11 10.29 -3.49 9.08
C GLY A 11 9.95 -2.14 8.44
N GLY A 12 10.78 -1.74 7.47
CA GLY A 12 10.76 -0.43 6.76
C GLY A 12 10.08 -0.45 5.40
N GLY A 13 9.15 -1.38 5.18
CA GLY A 13 8.25 -1.36 4.03
C GLY A 13 7.10 -0.36 4.20
N VAL A 14 6.22 -0.28 3.20
CA VAL A 14 5.06 0.63 3.20
C VAL A 14 4.16 0.45 4.43
N VAL A 15 4.00 -0.78 4.92
CA VAL A 15 3.16 -1.07 6.10
C VAL A 15 3.79 -0.49 7.36
N GLY A 16 5.10 -0.72 7.58
CA GLY A 16 5.79 -0.21 8.77
C GLY A 16 5.91 1.30 8.80
N THR A 17 6.24 1.93 7.67
CA THR A 17 6.31 3.39 7.58
C THR A 17 4.93 4.04 7.73
N SER A 18 3.87 3.43 7.17
CA SER A 18 2.49 3.86 7.37
C SER A 18 2.07 3.76 8.84
N LEU A 19 2.41 2.64 9.49
CA LEU A 19 2.11 2.46 10.91
C LEU A 19 2.80 3.51 11.78
N LEU A 20 4.11 3.71 11.57
CA LEU A 20 4.85 4.72 12.33
C LEU A 20 4.26 6.13 12.11
N TYR A 21 3.96 6.49 10.84
CA TYR A 21 3.31 7.75 10.50
C TYR A 21 2.01 7.95 11.29
N HIS A 22 1.14 6.95 11.32
CA HIS A 22 -0.13 7.05 12.01
C HIS A 22 0.02 7.07 13.54
N LEU A 23 0.93 6.27 14.11
CA LEU A 23 1.23 6.31 15.54
C LEU A 23 1.67 7.71 15.97
N CYS A 24 2.65 8.29 15.27
CA CYS A 24 3.15 9.63 15.58
C CYS A 24 2.07 10.70 15.41
N LYS A 25 1.28 10.61 14.34
CA LYS A 25 0.15 11.54 14.08
C LYS A 25 -0.95 11.44 15.15
N MET A 26 -1.10 10.28 15.80
CA MET A 26 -2.01 10.06 16.93
C MET A 26 -1.39 10.41 18.30
N GLY A 27 -0.20 11.01 18.34
CA GLY A 27 0.48 11.41 19.56
C GLY A 27 1.20 10.28 20.29
N TRP A 28 1.51 9.18 19.60
CA TRP A 28 2.41 8.15 20.12
C TRP A 28 3.86 8.61 19.96
N GLU A 29 4.26 9.54 20.83
CA GLU A 29 5.65 9.99 20.94
C GLU A 29 6.56 8.81 21.34
N ASP A 30 7.86 8.97 21.17
CA ASP A 30 8.85 7.92 21.46
C ASP A 30 8.60 6.60 20.71
N SER A 31 8.16 6.70 19.45
CA SER A 31 8.03 5.55 18.55
C SER A 31 9.20 5.48 17.58
N VAL A 32 9.70 4.26 17.33
CA VAL A 32 10.83 4.01 16.44
C VAL A 32 10.52 2.89 15.44
N LEU A 33 11.04 3.03 14.23
CA LEU A 33 11.05 1.97 13.23
C LEU A 33 12.48 1.48 12.99
N LEU A 34 12.65 0.17 13.00
CA LEU A 34 13.90 -0.51 12.72
C LEU A 34 13.80 -1.29 11.42
N GLU A 35 14.73 -1.03 10.49
CA GLU A 35 14.82 -1.72 9.21
C GLU A 35 16.24 -2.30 9.02
N LYS A 36 16.30 -3.58 8.66
CA LYS A 36 17.57 -4.29 8.52
C LYS A 36 18.45 -3.80 7.36
N LEU A 37 17.81 -3.32 6.30
CA LEU A 37 18.47 -2.77 5.10
C LEU A 37 18.07 -1.30 4.92
N GLU A 38 17.75 -0.90 3.69
CA GLU A 38 17.15 0.39 3.38
C GLU A 38 15.63 0.30 3.39
N LEU A 39 14.96 1.44 3.57
CA LEU A 39 13.50 1.49 3.41
C LEU A 39 13.11 0.94 2.05
N THR A 40 11.98 0.25 1.97
CA THR A 40 11.43 -0.38 0.76
C THR A 40 12.13 -1.65 0.27
N SER A 41 13.26 -2.06 0.83
CA SER A 41 14.09 -3.18 0.31
C SER A 41 13.38 -4.53 0.23
N GLY A 42 12.25 -4.72 0.93
CA GLY A 42 11.44 -5.94 0.85
C GLY A 42 10.49 -5.93 -0.34
N SER A 43 9.26 -6.46 -0.17
CA SER A 43 8.25 -6.56 -1.23
C SER A 43 7.74 -5.21 -1.74
N THR A 44 7.95 -4.12 -1.02
CA THR A 44 7.39 -2.81 -1.35
C THR A 44 7.86 -2.30 -2.72
N TRP A 45 9.15 -2.35 -3.01
CA TRP A 45 9.67 -1.82 -4.29
C TRP A 45 9.30 -2.68 -5.51
N HIS A 46 8.86 -3.93 -5.27
CA HIS A 46 8.36 -4.82 -6.33
C HIS A 46 6.88 -4.61 -6.65
N ALA A 47 6.14 -3.85 -5.83
CA ALA A 47 4.70 -3.68 -6.02
C ALA A 47 4.41 -2.82 -7.25
N ALA A 48 3.35 -3.16 -7.99
CA ALA A 48 2.89 -2.40 -9.14
C ALA A 48 2.29 -1.02 -8.78
N GLY A 49 2.03 -0.78 -7.50
CA GLY A 49 1.52 0.50 -7.01
C GLY A 49 0.05 0.77 -7.30
N LEU A 50 -0.71 -0.22 -7.74
CA LEU A 50 -2.13 -0.06 -8.04
C LEU A 50 -2.95 0.20 -6.77
N LEU A 51 -3.92 1.11 -6.86
CA LEU A 51 -4.80 1.53 -5.76
C LEU A 51 -6.27 1.24 -6.09
N PRO A 52 -6.69 -0.04 -6.14
CA PRO A 52 -8.05 -0.39 -6.48
C PRO A 52 -9.00 -0.12 -5.30
N LEU A 53 -10.09 0.63 -5.55
CA LEU A 53 -11.16 0.84 -4.57
C LEU A 53 -12.17 -0.33 -4.55
N PHE A 54 -12.13 -1.20 -5.57
CA PHE A 54 -12.99 -2.39 -5.61
C PHE A 54 -12.66 -3.34 -4.46
N ASN A 55 -13.62 -3.53 -3.56
CA ASN A 55 -13.58 -4.59 -2.55
C ASN A 55 -14.98 -4.97 -2.08
N MET A 56 -15.31 -6.26 -2.07
CA MET A 56 -16.60 -6.76 -1.61
C MET A 56 -16.79 -6.63 -0.08
N SER A 57 -15.70 -6.54 0.68
CA SER A 57 -15.75 -6.32 2.12
C SER A 57 -15.89 -4.84 2.44
N TYR A 58 -16.92 -4.46 3.17
CA TYR A 58 -17.12 -3.10 3.65
C TYR A 58 -15.92 -2.57 4.46
N SER A 59 -15.41 -3.36 5.41
CA SER A 59 -14.30 -2.94 6.27
C SER A 59 -13.01 -2.71 5.48
N VAL A 60 -12.68 -3.63 4.57
CA VAL A 60 -11.49 -3.51 3.70
C VAL A 60 -11.66 -2.35 2.71
N GLY A 61 -12.85 -2.19 2.13
CA GLY A 61 -13.15 -1.07 1.24
C GLY A 61 -12.99 0.30 1.91
N LYS A 62 -13.36 0.41 3.20
CA LYS A 62 -13.10 1.63 3.98
C LYS A 62 -11.61 1.92 4.17
N ILE A 63 -10.80 0.87 4.38
CA ILE A 63 -9.34 1.03 4.50
C ILE A 63 -8.76 1.49 3.15
N HIS A 64 -9.20 0.88 2.03
CA HIS A 64 -8.76 1.29 0.69
C HIS A 64 -9.11 2.76 0.41
N LYS A 65 -10.36 3.15 0.69
CA LYS A 65 -10.78 4.55 0.49
C LYS A 65 -9.98 5.51 1.35
N TYR A 66 -9.77 5.21 2.63
CA TYR A 66 -8.93 6.01 3.50
C TYR A 66 -7.51 6.15 2.95
N SER A 67 -6.94 5.05 2.46
CA SER A 67 -5.58 5.05 1.88
C SER A 67 -5.48 5.96 0.65
N VAL A 68 -6.43 5.85 -0.28
CA VAL A 68 -6.46 6.70 -1.49
C VAL A 68 -6.63 8.18 -1.11
N ASP A 69 -7.55 8.49 -0.20
CA ASP A 69 -7.79 9.85 0.30
C ASP A 69 -6.54 10.44 0.99
N LEU A 70 -5.79 9.62 1.73
CA LEU A 70 -4.54 10.01 2.37
C LEU A 70 -3.45 10.30 1.33
N TYR A 71 -3.26 9.40 0.38
CA TYR A 71 -2.15 9.50 -0.59
C TYR A 71 -2.28 10.72 -1.50
N GLN A 72 -3.50 11.14 -1.82
CA GLN A 72 -3.76 12.38 -2.56
C GLN A 72 -3.29 13.65 -1.82
N LYS A 73 -3.19 13.62 -0.50
CA LYS A 73 -2.83 14.76 0.35
C LYS A 73 -1.42 14.67 0.92
N LEU A 74 -0.83 13.48 0.87
CA LEU A 74 0.42 13.20 1.58
C LEU A 74 1.59 14.00 1.02
N GLU A 75 1.60 14.29 -0.28
CA GLU A 75 2.62 15.15 -0.89
C GLU A 75 2.52 16.59 -0.39
N GLU A 76 1.31 17.15 -0.31
CA GLU A 76 1.08 18.49 0.26
C GLU A 76 1.47 18.53 1.74
N GLU A 77 1.11 17.50 2.51
CA GLU A 77 1.41 17.42 3.94
C GLU A 77 2.90 17.31 4.21
N THR A 78 3.62 16.51 3.44
CA THR A 78 5.02 16.17 3.72
C THR A 78 6.05 16.91 2.88
N GLY A 79 5.63 17.49 1.75
CA GLY A 79 6.54 18.04 0.75
C GLY A 79 7.44 16.97 0.12
N GLN A 80 6.99 15.71 0.10
CA GLN A 80 7.68 14.58 -0.54
C GLN A 80 6.79 14.03 -1.64
N PRO A 81 7.27 13.93 -2.89
CA PRO A 81 6.50 13.35 -3.99
C PRO A 81 5.96 11.96 -3.64
N VAL A 82 4.74 11.69 -4.03
CA VAL A 82 4.07 10.39 -3.90
C VAL A 82 3.91 9.74 -5.26
N SER A 83 4.02 10.53 -6.33
CA SER A 83 3.76 10.10 -7.70
C SER A 83 2.40 9.44 -7.83
N PHE A 84 1.37 10.10 -7.28
CA PHE A 84 -0.01 9.64 -7.35
C PHE A 84 -0.65 10.08 -8.66
N HIS A 85 -1.07 9.10 -9.47
CA HIS A 85 -1.79 9.30 -10.72
C HIS A 85 -3.23 8.81 -10.58
N LYS A 86 -4.17 9.74 -10.59
CA LYS A 86 -5.61 9.47 -10.55
C LYS A 86 -6.13 9.30 -11.98
N ASN A 87 -5.90 8.13 -12.57
CA ASN A 87 -6.27 7.83 -13.96
C ASN A 87 -7.44 6.86 -14.09
N GLY A 88 -8.03 6.41 -12.95
CA GLY A 88 -9.14 5.48 -12.92
C GLY A 88 -8.74 4.03 -13.15
N ASN A 89 -9.71 3.12 -12.96
CA ASN A 89 -9.54 1.68 -13.22
C ASN A 89 -10.77 1.11 -13.91
N LEU A 90 -10.53 0.26 -14.91
CA LEU A 90 -11.55 -0.48 -15.65
C LEU A 90 -11.44 -1.97 -15.32
N ARG A 91 -12.49 -2.54 -14.72
CA ARG A 91 -12.60 -3.98 -14.51
C ARG A 91 -13.53 -4.58 -15.55
N LEU A 92 -12.93 -5.19 -16.56
CA LEU A 92 -13.65 -5.72 -17.71
C LEU A 92 -14.48 -6.95 -17.34
N ALA A 93 -15.64 -7.10 -17.94
CA ALA A 93 -16.53 -8.24 -17.79
C ALA A 93 -16.80 -8.89 -19.14
N ARG A 94 -16.44 -10.17 -19.28
CA ARG A 94 -16.75 -11.01 -20.44
C ARG A 94 -18.02 -11.83 -20.27
N SER A 95 -18.62 -11.81 -19.07
CA SER A 95 -19.85 -12.54 -18.80
C SER A 95 -20.86 -11.73 -18.02
N GLN A 96 -22.13 -12.13 -18.13
CA GLN A 96 -23.21 -11.50 -17.37
C GLN A 96 -23.06 -11.74 -15.87
N GLU A 97 -22.56 -12.89 -15.44
CA GLU A 97 -22.29 -13.22 -14.03
C GLU A 97 -21.30 -12.25 -13.40
N ARG A 98 -20.26 -11.86 -14.17
CA ARG A 98 -19.29 -10.85 -13.73
C ARG A 98 -19.95 -9.46 -13.59
N MET A 99 -20.81 -9.08 -14.52
CA MET A 99 -21.57 -7.84 -14.41
C MET A 99 -22.54 -7.87 -13.24
N ASP A 100 -23.14 -9.02 -12.91
CA ASP A 100 -24.02 -9.18 -11.75
C ASP A 100 -23.23 -9.08 -10.42
N GLU A 101 -21.99 -9.56 -10.40
CA GLU A 101 -21.08 -9.33 -9.27
C GLU A 101 -20.83 -7.83 -9.09
N TYR A 102 -20.54 -7.09 -10.15
CA TYR A 102 -20.33 -5.64 -10.08
C TYR A 102 -21.59 -4.89 -9.65
N ARG A 103 -22.78 -5.34 -10.06
CA ARG A 103 -24.05 -4.78 -9.55
C ARG A 103 -24.23 -5.05 -8.06
N ARG A 104 -23.87 -6.21 -7.54
CA ARG A 104 -23.90 -6.48 -6.09
C ARG A 104 -22.89 -5.61 -5.35
N TYR A 105 -21.68 -5.45 -5.89
CA TYR A 105 -20.67 -4.56 -5.31
C TYR A 105 -21.15 -3.11 -5.21
N SER A 106 -21.98 -2.64 -6.11
CA SER A 106 -22.44 -1.25 -6.12
C SER A 106 -23.10 -0.81 -4.79
N GLY A 107 -23.78 -1.72 -4.11
CA GLY A 107 -24.33 -1.47 -2.76
C GLY A 107 -23.25 -1.20 -1.72
N THR A 108 -22.17 -1.99 -1.73
CA THR A 108 -20.99 -1.78 -0.86
C THR A 108 -20.30 -0.46 -1.20
N ALA A 109 -20.05 -0.19 -2.49
CA ALA A 109 -19.42 1.03 -2.95
C ALA A 109 -20.19 2.29 -2.51
N SER A 110 -21.51 2.28 -2.72
CA SER A 110 -22.39 3.39 -2.30
C SER A 110 -22.37 3.61 -0.78
N THR A 111 -22.33 2.54 0.01
CA THR A 111 -22.28 2.63 1.47
C THR A 111 -20.95 3.20 1.98
N ILE A 112 -19.85 2.92 1.28
CA ILE A 112 -18.51 3.44 1.61
C ILE A 112 -18.32 4.86 1.07
N GLY A 113 -19.09 5.26 0.05
CA GLY A 113 -18.95 6.53 -0.67
C GLY A 113 -17.83 6.47 -1.73
N VAL A 114 -17.68 5.32 -2.40
CA VAL A 114 -16.76 5.14 -3.53
C VAL A 114 -17.51 5.38 -4.83
N PRO A 115 -17.10 6.35 -5.66
CA PRO A 115 -17.67 6.57 -6.99
C PRO A 115 -17.43 5.36 -7.90
N TYR A 116 -18.46 4.95 -8.60
CA TYR A 116 -18.37 3.85 -9.59
C TYR A 116 -19.37 4.06 -10.73
N HIS A 117 -19.06 3.47 -11.88
CA HIS A 117 -19.95 3.40 -13.04
C HIS A 117 -19.96 1.99 -13.61
N LEU A 118 -21.15 1.50 -13.93
CA LEU A 118 -21.30 0.29 -14.75
C LEU A 118 -21.47 0.74 -16.19
N ILE A 119 -20.51 0.41 -17.04
CA ILE A 119 -20.42 0.94 -18.40
C ILE A 119 -20.45 -0.18 -19.44
N GLY A 120 -20.90 0.18 -20.64
CA GLY A 120 -20.93 -0.72 -21.78
C GLY A 120 -19.66 -0.68 -22.63
N PRO A 121 -19.56 -1.57 -23.67
CA PRO A 121 -18.38 -1.65 -24.53
C PRO A 121 -18.01 -0.34 -25.24
N GLU A 122 -19.00 0.43 -25.68
CA GLU A 122 -18.78 1.71 -26.35
C GLU A 122 -18.09 2.73 -25.43
N GLU A 123 -18.44 2.75 -24.13
CA GLU A 123 -17.83 3.64 -23.16
C GLU A 123 -16.43 3.17 -22.78
N ILE A 124 -16.21 1.84 -22.70
CA ILE A 124 -14.88 1.27 -22.52
C ILE A 124 -13.95 1.71 -23.65
N LYS A 125 -14.41 1.63 -24.90
CA LYS A 125 -13.62 2.05 -26.08
C LYS A 125 -13.26 3.54 -26.06
N LYS A 126 -14.10 4.40 -25.47
CA LYS A 126 -13.79 5.83 -25.30
C LYS A 126 -12.71 6.07 -24.23
N LEU A 127 -12.78 5.34 -23.11
CA LEU A 127 -11.79 5.44 -22.03
C LEU A 127 -10.48 4.73 -22.37
N TRP A 128 -10.54 3.71 -23.21
CA TRP A 128 -9.39 2.90 -23.64
C TRP A 128 -9.46 2.62 -25.15
N PRO A 129 -8.98 3.55 -26.00
CA PRO A 129 -9.12 3.44 -27.46
C PRO A 129 -8.46 2.20 -28.07
N PHE A 130 -7.50 1.60 -27.42
CA PHE A 130 -6.80 0.40 -27.86
C PHE A 130 -7.49 -0.92 -27.44
N ALA A 131 -8.52 -0.85 -26.58
CA ALA A 131 -9.19 -2.06 -26.10
C ALA A 131 -9.96 -2.77 -27.20
N GLU A 132 -9.84 -4.10 -27.27
CA GLU A 132 -10.75 -4.95 -28.03
C GLU A 132 -11.99 -5.20 -27.16
N VAL A 133 -13.17 -4.76 -27.66
CA VAL A 133 -14.41 -4.78 -26.88
C VAL A 133 -15.45 -5.77 -27.38
N GLY A 134 -15.16 -6.50 -28.48
CA GLY A 134 -16.14 -7.37 -29.16
C GLY A 134 -16.64 -8.55 -28.32
N ASP A 135 -15.91 -8.99 -27.31
CA ASP A 135 -16.25 -10.07 -26.39
C ASP A 135 -16.62 -9.58 -24.99
N LEU A 136 -16.76 -8.27 -24.81
CA LEU A 136 -17.10 -7.68 -23.52
C LEU A 136 -18.59 -7.44 -23.37
N VAL A 137 -19.13 -7.78 -22.20
CA VAL A 137 -20.49 -7.44 -21.78
C VAL A 137 -20.54 -6.02 -21.18
N GLY A 138 -19.44 -5.58 -20.55
CA GLY A 138 -19.31 -4.27 -19.93
C GLY A 138 -18.11 -4.20 -19.02
N ALA A 139 -18.09 -3.20 -18.16
CA ALA A 139 -17.07 -3.02 -17.13
C ALA A 139 -17.62 -2.31 -15.89
N LEU A 140 -16.89 -2.46 -14.78
CA LEU A 140 -16.97 -1.57 -13.63
C LEU A 140 -15.83 -0.56 -13.77
N TYR A 141 -16.18 0.72 -13.76
CA TYR A 141 -15.24 1.83 -13.80
C TYR A 141 -15.22 2.58 -12.48
N HIS A 142 -14.04 2.75 -11.91
CA HIS A 142 -13.79 3.61 -10.75
C HIS A 142 -12.95 4.82 -11.17
N PRO A 143 -13.52 6.03 -11.20
CA PRO A 143 -12.78 7.22 -11.61
C PRO A 143 -11.74 7.69 -10.59
N ASP A 144 -11.88 7.29 -9.34
CA ASP A 144 -10.99 7.67 -8.23
C ASP A 144 -9.85 6.68 -7.97
N ASP A 145 -9.84 5.55 -8.68
CA ASP A 145 -8.71 4.63 -8.67
C ASP A 145 -7.50 5.25 -9.38
N GLY A 146 -6.34 4.68 -9.13
CA GLY A 146 -5.11 5.14 -9.75
C GLY A 146 -3.93 4.27 -9.37
N HIS A 147 -2.76 4.85 -9.47
CA HIS A 147 -1.53 4.22 -9.02
C HIS A 147 -0.57 5.22 -8.38
N VAL A 148 0.40 4.70 -7.63
CA VAL A 148 1.48 5.45 -7.00
C VAL A 148 2.82 4.78 -7.31
N ALA A 149 3.91 5.50 -7.14
CA ALA A 149 5.22 4.86 -7.00
C ALA A 149 5.36 4.33 -5.55
N PRO A 150 5.43 3.00 -5.32
CA PRO A 150 5.45 2.44 -3.96
C PRO A 150 6.62 2.94 -3.12
N VAL A 151 7.76 3.19 -3.76
CA VAL A 151 8.95 3.75 -3.10
C VAL A 151 8.68 5.18 -2.64
N ASP A 152 8.17 6.05 -3.52
CA ASP A 152 7.89 7.46 -3.20
C ASP A 152 6.86 7.58 -2.08
N LEU A 153 5.78 6.80 -2.16
CA LEU A 153 4.78 6.71 -1.10
C LEU A 153 5.40 6.34 0.25
N THR A 154 6.25 5.31 0.27
CA THR A 154 6.90 4.86 1.50
C THR A 154 7.83 5.95 2.07
N MET A 155 8.56 6.65 1.22
CA MET A 155 9.42 7.75 1.62
C MET A 155 8.62 8.95 2.13
N ALA A 156 7.46 9.24 1.54
CA ALA A 156 6.57 10.29 2.02
C ALA A 156 5.98 9.96 3.41
N LEU A 157 5.54 8.73 3.62
CA LEU A 157 5.09 8.25 4.94
C LEU A 157 6.21 8.30 5.98
N ALA A 158 7.42 7.88 5.63
CA ALA A 158 8.59 7.94 6.50
C ALA A 158 8.95 9.39 6.85
N LYS A 159 8.88 10.31 5.89
CA LYS A 159 9.10 11.74 6.13
C LYS A 159 8.03 12.31 7.04
N GLY A 160 6.75 12.02 6.78
CA GLY A 160 5.64 12.43 7.63
C GLY A 160 5.76 11.90 9.07
N ALA A 161 6.21 10.64 9.25
CA ALA A 161 6.49 10.09 10.56
C ALA A 161 7.58 10.90 11.31
N ARG A 162 8.70 11.20 10.62
CA ARG A 162 9.79 12.02 11.20
C ARG A 162 9.33 13.44 11.55
N MET A 163 8.51 14.06 10.72
CA MET A 163 7.94 15.40 11.00
C MET A 163 7.08 15.41 12.26
N ASN A 164 6.49 14.27 12.63
CA ASN A 164 5.71 14.08 13.84
C ASN A 164 6.49 13.38 14.98
N GLY A 165 7.82 13.45 14.97
CA GLY A 165 8.68 12.98 16.07
C GLY A 165 9.07 11.50 16.02
N GLY A 166 8.66 10.73 14.99
CA GLY A 166 9.06 9.33 14.82
C GLY A 166 10.54 9.18 14.42
N GLU A 167 11.21 8.18 15.00
CA GLU A 167 12.58 7.85 14.66
C GLU A 167 12.62 6.66 13.70
N ILE A 168 13.54 6.69 12.73
CA ILE A 168 13.71 5.58 11.76
C ILE A 168 15.20 5.28 11.64
N TYR A 169 15.56 4.06 11.90
CA TYR A 169 16.91 3.53 11.76
C TYR A 169 16.94 2.42 10.71
N THR A 170 17.66 2.66 9.64
CA THR A 170 18.03 1.64 8.63
C THR A 170 19.30 0.92 9.05
N GLN A 171 19.70 -0.13 8.34
CA GLN A 171 20.85 -0.97 8.66
C GLN A 171 20.84 -1.47 10.12
N THR A 172 19.63 -1.71 10.65
CA THR A 172 19.40 -2.07 12.05
C THR A 172 18.51 -3.30 12.11
N GLU A 173 19.14 -4.46 12.03
CA GLU A 173 18.45 -5.76 12.09
C GLU A 173 18.02 -6.07 13.52
N VAL A 174 16.74 -6.46 13.67
CA VAL A 174 16.23 -7.05 14.91
C VAL A 174 16.59 -8.53 14.93
N THR A 175 17.43 -8.93 15.89
CA THR A 175 17.95 -10.29 16.04
C THR A 175 17.25 -11.11 17.11
N GLY A 176 16.45 -10.46 17.95
CA GLY A 176 15.68 -11.13 19.00
C GLY A 176 14.62 -10.23 19.60
N ILE A 177 13.54 -10.86 20.07
CA ILE A 177 12.45 -10.17 20.78
C ILE A 177 12.09 -11.05 21.97
N ARG A 178 12.04 -10.46 23.15
CA ARG A 178 11.66 -11.18 24.39
C ARG A 178 10.83 -10.29 25.31
N GLN A 179 9.88 -10.88 26.01
CA GLN A 179 9.09 -10.18 27.02
C GLN A 179 9.79 -10.24 28.39
N LYS A 180 9.71 -9.16 29.14
CA LYS A 180 10.15 -9.09 30.55
C LYS A 180 9.01 -9.49 31.48
N PRO A 181 9.32 -9.81 32.76
CA PRO A 181 8.29 -10.10 33.77
C PRO A 181 7.32 -8.96 34.08
N ASN A 182 7.68 -7.72 33.73
CA ASN A 182 6.84 -6.53 33.89
C ASN A 182 6.06 -6.15 32.62
N ASP A 183 5.87 -7.10 31.71
CA ASP A 183 5.16 -6.97 30.43
C ASP A 183 5.82 -6.07 29.40
N GLU A 184 6.94 -5.40 29.69
CA GLU A 184 7.72 -4.71 28.67
C GLU A 184 8.43 -5.69 27.74
N TRP A 185 8.76 -5.21 26.56
CA TRP A 185 9.52 -5.95 25.57
C TRP A 185 10.97 -5.49 25.49
N VAL A 186 11.85 -6.40 25.16
CA VAL A 186 13.23 -6.11 24.78
C VAL A 186 13.42 -6.55 23.33
N VAL A 187 13.84 -5.62 22.51
CA VAL A 187 14.20 -5.82 21.11
C VAL A 187 15.71 -5.72 20.99
N SER A 188 16.34 -6.82 20.59
CA SER A 188 17.81 -6.91 20.45
C SER A 188 18.24 -6.58 19.04
N THR A 189 19.29 -5.77 18.93
CA THR A 189 19.98 -5.40 17.68
C THR A 189 21.49 -5.47 17.84
N ALA A 190 22.24 -5.40 16.75
CA ALA A 190 23.70 -5.28 16.82
C ALA A 190 24.20 -4.00 17.50
N GLN A 191 23.35 -2.96 17.56
CA GLN A 191 23.65 -1.67 18.21
C GLN A 191 23.24 -1.63 19.70
N GLY A 192 22.68 -2.73 20.23
CA GLY A 192 22.24 -2.88 21.60
C GLY A 192 20.76 -3.20 21.74
N ASP A 193 20.34 -3.40 22.97
CA ASP A 193 18.97 -3.70 23.35
C ASP A 193 18.11 -2.45 23.51
N ILE A 194 16.86 -2.52 23.06
CA ILE A 194 15.84 -1.49 23.22
C ILE A 194 14.71 -2.05 24.08
N THR A 195 14.34 -1.36 25.14
CA THR A 195 13.13 -1.65 25.92
C THR A 195 11.94 -0.86 25.37
N CYS A 196 10.76 -1.50 25.28
CA CYS A 196 9.54 -0.82 24.85
C CYS A 196 8.27 -1.44 25.43
N GLU A 197 7.16 -0.67 25.41
CA GLU A 197 5.86 -1.17 25.84
C GLU A 197 5.24 -2.11 24.77
N VAL A 198 5.44 -1.78 23.48
CA VAL A 198 4.81 -2.49 22.37
C VAL A 198 5.82 -2.73 21.24
N VAL A 199 5.82 -3.96 20.71
CA VAL A 199 6.53 -4.33 19.47
C VAL A 199 5.51 -4.68 18.40
N ILE A 200 5.64 -4.07 17.20
CA ILE A 200 4.74 -4.34 16.09
C ILE A 200 5.56 -4.85 14.91
N SER A 201 5.28 -6.09 14.49
CA SER A 201 5.92 -6.71 13.35
C SER A 201 5.26 -6.26 12.05
N CYS A 202 6.03 -5.58 11.20
CA CYS A 202 5.69 -5.21 9.83
C CYS A 202 6.68 -5.82 8.83
N THR A 203 7.19 -7.02 9.13
CA THR A 203 8.34 -7.65 8.49
C THR A 203 8.00 -8.39 7.18
N GLY A 204 6.74 -8.24 6.69
CA GLY A 204 6.34 -8.77 5.38
C GLY A 204 6.62 -10.26 5.24
N ASN A 205 7.41 -10.65 4.26
CA ASN A 205 7.78 -12.04 4.01
C ASN A 205 8.56 -12.70 5.15
N TYR A 206 9.14 -11.92 6.06
CA TYR A 206 9.88 -12.41 7.24
C TYR A 206 9.03 -12.45 8.51
N ALA A 207 7.69 -12.30 8.38
CA ALA A 207 6.79 -12.28 9.53
C ALA A 207 6.83 -13.62 10.32
N ARG A 208 7.05 -14.73 9.62
CA ARG A 208 7.16 -16.06 10.26
C ARG A 208 8.40 -16.15 11.16
N GLU A 209 9.55 -15.70 10.66
CA GLU A 209 10.81 -15.68 11.40
C GLU A 209 10.70 -14.74 12.61
N THR A 210 10.13 -13.57 12.42
CA THR A 210 9.90 -12.61 13.52
C THR A 210 8.92 -13.17 14.55
N GLY A 211 7.84 -13.83 14.11
CA GLY A 211 6.88 -14.49 15.00
C GLY A 211 7.54 -15.55 15.87
N ARG A 212 8.47 -16.35 15.32
CA ARG A 212 9.21 -17.37 16.07
C ARG A 212 10.06 -16.81 17.20
N MET A 213 10.54 -15.58 17.09
CA MET A 213 11.29 -14.93 18.18
C MET A 213 10.47 -14.81 19.47
N VAL A 214 9.13 -14.81 19.34
CA VAL A 214 8.18 -14.71 20.47
C VAL A 214 7.33 -15.98 20.62
N GLY A 215 7.72 -17.09 20.00
CA GLY A 215 7.04 -18.39 20.11
C GLY A 215 5.78 -18.53 19.26
N LEU A 216 5.55 -17.65 18.28
CA LEU A 216 4.39 -17.71 17.37
C LEU A 216 4.77 -18.33 16.02
N GLU A 217 3.99 -19.33 15.60
CA GLU A 217 4.04 -19.84 14.21
C GLU A 217 2.99 -19.14 13.36
N LEU A 218 3.42 -18.18 12.56
CA LEU A 218 2.54 -17.46 11.64
C LEU A 218 2.46 -18.19 10.30
N PRO A 219 1.26 -18.42 9.74
CA PRO A 219 1.08 -19.14 8.48
C PRO A 219 1.36 -18.23 7.25
N VAL A 220 2.51 -17.57 7.26
CA VAL A 220 2.95 -16.73 6.15
C VAL A 220 3.89 -17.54 5.26
N VAL A 221 3.52 -17.68 3.99
CA VAL A 221 4.32 -18.35 2.96
C VAL A 221 4.54 -17.36 1.83
N PRO A 222 5.79 -16.95 1.55
CA PRO A 222 6.11 -16.13 0.39
C PRO A 222 5.76 -16.87 -0.90
N VAL A 223 5.12 -16.16 -1.84
CA VAL A 223 4.80 -16.68 -3.18
C VAL A 223 5.36 -15.70 -4.20
N GLU A 224 6.07 -16.23 -5.19
CA GLU A 224 6.52 -15.43 -6.33
C GLU A 224 5.33 -15.03 -7.19
N HIS A 225 5.29 -13.76 -7.54
CA HIS A 225 4.28 -13.19 -8.43
C HIS A 225 5.00 -12.44 -9.56
N GLN A 226 5.00 -13.03 -10.76
CA GLN A 226 5.67 -12.47 -11.92
C GLN A 226 4.88 -11.32 -12.51
N TYR A 227 5.60 -10.36 -13.06
CA TYR A 227 5.08 -9.33 -13.93
C TYR A 227 6.07 -9.08 -15.09
N ILE A 228 5.59 -8.44 -16.14
CA ILE A 228 6.40 -8.10 -17.31
C ILE A 228 6.41 -6.58 -17.44
N VAL A 229 7.61 -6.03 -17.58
CA VAL A 229 7.80 -4.64 -18.01
C VAL A 229 8.13 -4.68 -19.49
N THR A 230 7.25 -4.15 -20.33
CA THR A 230 7.45 -4.07 -21.77
C THR A 230 8.41 -2.94 -22.14
N GLY A 231 9.00 -3.01 -23.32
CA GLY A 231 9.59 -1.85 -23.95
C GLY A 231 8.53 -0.81 -24.35
N ALA A 232 8.98 0.31 -24.91
CA ALA A 232 8.07 1.32 -25.42
C ALA A 232 7.16 0.73 -26.53
N ILE A 233 5.85 0.97 -26.39
CA ILE A 233 4.84 0.62 -27.40
C ILE A 233 4.56 1.89 -28.21
N PRO A 234 4.88 1.93 -29.53
CA PRO A 234 4.80 3.16 -30.31
C PRO A 234 3.42 3.81 -30.26
N GLU A 235 2.35 3.03 -30.37
CA GLU A 235 0.98 3.54 -30.37
C GLU A 235 0.62 4.24 -29.05
N LEU A 236 1.10 3.73 -27.92
CA LEU A 236 0.90 4.35 -26.61
C LEU A 236 1.77 5.60 -26.46
N ALA A 237 2.99 5.57 -26.98
CA ALA A 237 3.88 6.72 -26.97
C ALA A 237 3.28 7.88 -27.78
N ASP A 238 2.76 7.60 -28.97
CA ASP A 238 2.08 8.58 -29.82
C ASP A 238 0.81 9.14 -29.15
N TYR A 239 0.02 8.27 -28.52
CA TYR A 239 -1.16 8.67 -27.77
C TYR A 239 -0.82 9.66 -26.64
N ASN A 240 0.20 9.36 -25.85
CA ASN A 240 0.64 10.17 -24.72
C ASN A 240 1.21 11.52 -25.19
N GLN A 241 1.96 11.55 -26.31
CA GLN A 241 2.49 12.78 -26.90
C GLN A 241 1.37 13.67 -27.51
N GLY A 242 0.24 13.10 -27.88
CA GLY A 242 -0.91 13.82 -28.41
C GLY A 242 -1.68 14.67 -27.39
N GLY A 243 -1.23 14.74 -26.14
CA GLY A 243 -1.91 15.50 -25.08
C GLY A 243 -3.22 14.87 -24.62
N ASN A 244 -3.42 13.58 -24.88
CA ASN A 244 -4.57 12.83 -24.41
C ASN A 244 -4.49 12.57 -22.89
N PRO A 245 -5.65 12.33 -22.23
CA PRO A 245 -5.66 11.91 -20.83
C PRO A 245 -4.86 10.60 -20.62
N GLU A 246 -4.25 10.46 -19.47
CA GLU A 246 -3.62 9.19 -19.08
C GLU A 246 -4.66 8.05 -19.08
N LEU A 247 -4.30 6.92 -19.69
CA LEU A 247 -5.20 5.77 -19.79
C LEU A 247 -5.47 5.17 -18.40
N ALA A 248 -6.72 4.78 -18.19
CA ALA A 248 -7.11 4.07 -16.97
C ALA A 248 -6.34 2.75 -16.82
N VAL A 249 -6.15 2.31 -15.59
CA VAL A 249 -5.64 0.95 -15.30
C VAL A 249 -6.66 -0.09 -15.78
N LEU A 250 -6.20 -1.16 -16.43
CA LEU A 250 -7.02 -2.28 -16.87
C LEU A 250 -6.83 -3.50 -15.95
#